data_227db7a90877227d58d7e6dd2e0ec9da
#
_entry.id   227db7a90877227d58d7e6dd2e0ec9da
#
_cell.length_a   1.000
_cell.length_b   1.000
_cell.length_c   1.000
_cell.angle_alpha   90.00
_cell.angle_beta   90.00
_cell.angle_gamma   90.00
#
_symmetry.space_group_name_H-M   'P 1'
#
loop_
_entity.id
_entity.type
_entity.pdbx_description
1 polymer ?
#
loop_
_entity_poly.entity_id
_entity_poly.type
_entity_poly.pdbx_seq_one_letter_code
_entity_poly.pdbx_strand_id
1 'polypeptide(L)'
;KAGYTFPKPLIEIFQKPMIQIVVENLGVDANFIFLIRKEHDEKYNISSLLKVISPNCKIVVVNKLTEGAACTTLLAEKYIDKNDPLIIANSDQFIEWNSSKVLYELTNKQIDGGIIVFKSVHPKWSYAKTDENEIVTKVAEKIVISENATVGIYFWKKGSDYVRYAKQMIKKNIRV
;
A
#
# COMPACT_ATOMS: atom_id res chain seq x y z
N LYS A 1 7.24 -21.05 7.86
CA LYS A 1 7.73 -19.81 8.53
C LYS A 1 9.24 -19.86 8.41
N ALA A 2 9.83 -18.91 7.70
CA ALA A 2 11.26 -18.90 7.34
C ALA A 2 12.15 -18.40 8.51
N GLY A 3 12.04 -18.92 9.73
CA GLY A 3 13.02 -18.68 10.82
C GLY A 3 13.23 -17.24 11.30
N TYR A 4 12.58 -16.25 10.71
CA TYR A 4 12.71 -14.84 11.11
C TYR A 4 11.97 -14.59 12.42
N THR A 5 12.66 -14.00 13.40
CA THR A 5 12.12 -13.63 14.71
C THR A 5 11.47 -12.23 14.69
N PHE A 6 11.82 -11.39 13.73
CA PHE A 6 11.30 -10.03 13.58
C PHE A 6 10.08 -9.97 12.64
N PRO A 7 9.16 -9.03 12.85
CA PRO A 7 8.12 -8.74 11.88
C PRO A 7 8.73 -8.30 10.54
N LYS A 8 8.06 -8.62 9.42
CA LYS A 8 8.57 -8.38 8.07
C LYS A 8 9.18 -6.98 7.84
N PRO A 9 8.55 -5.87 8.29
CA PRO A 9 9.11 -4.53 8.07
C PRO A 9 10.47 -4.31 8.72
N LEU A 10 10.85 -5.12 9.70
CA LEU A 10 12.12 -5.03 10.43
C LEU A 10 13.18 -6.04 9.97
N ILE A 11 12.88 -6.88 9.00
CA ILE A 11 13.87 -7.79 8.42
C ILE A 11 14.93 -6.94 7.72
N GLU A 12 16.18 -7.16 8.05
CA GLU A 12 17.30 -6.45 7.43
C GLU A 12 17.62 -7.01 6.06
N ILE A 13 17.73 -6.12 5.08
CA ILE A 13 18.17 -6.38 3.72
C ILE A 13 19.24 -5.34 3.39
N PHE A 14 20.45 -5.79 3.06
CA PHE A 14 21.59 -4.90 2.82
C PHE A 14 21.81 -3.88 3.95
N GLN A 15 21.77 -4.34 5.21
CA GLN A 15 21.97 -3.53 6.42
C GLN A 15 20.92 -2.41 6.63
N LYS A 16 19.79 -2.48 5.96
CA LYS A 16 18.65 -1.58 6.16
C LYS A 16 17.38 -2.37 6.51
N PRO A 17 16.55 -1.89 7.43
CA PRO A 17 15.23 -2.47 7.63
C PRO A 17 14.40 -2.44 6.35
N MET A 18 13.63 -3.49 6.07
CA MET A 18 12.80 -3.58 4.87
C MET A 18 11.89 -2.35 4.68
N ILE A 19 11.31 -1.83 5.77
CA ILE A 19 10.45 -0.65 5.68
C ILE A 19 11.20 0.59 5.19
N GLN A 20 12.48 0.75 5.53
CA GLN A 20 13.31 1.83 5.00
C GLN A 20 13.52 1.67 3.51
N ILE A 21 13.82 0.45 3.06
CA ILE A 21 13.98 0.14 1.64
C ILE A 21 12.68 0.43 0.87
N VAL A 22 11.53 0.07 1.43
CA VAL A 22 10.22 0.36 0.82
C VAL A 22 10.00 1.87 0.67
N VAL A 23 10.26 2.65 1.72
CA VAL A 23 10.11 4.12 1.68
C VAL A 23 11.05 4.75 0.66
N GLU A 24 12.32 4.34 0.65
CA GLU A 24 13.31 4.81 -0.34
C GLU A 24 12.92 4.40 -1.77
N ASN A 25 12.41 3.19 -1.96
CA ASN A 25 12.00 2.66 -3.26
C ASN A 25 10.74 3.34 -3.83
N LEU A 26 9.83 3.82 -2.97
CA LEU A 26 8.71 4.65 -3.42
C LEU A 26 9.21 5.94 -4.08
N GLY A 27 10.31 6.53 -3.59
CA GLY A 27 10.96 7.68 -4.19
C GLY A 27 10.07 8.91 -4.31
N VAL A 28 9.20 9.14 -3.33
CA VAL A 28 8.24 10.25 -3.30
C VAL A 28 8.54 11.21 -2.15
N ASP A 29 8.40 12.49 -2.40
CA ASP A 29 8.30 13.51 -1.35
C ASP A 29 6.83 13.61 -0.94
N ALA A 30 6.48 13.03 0.19
CA ALA A 30 5.11 12.89 0.63
C ALA A 30 4.97 12.89 2.17
N ASN A 31 3.75 13.14 2.63
CA ASN A 31 3.38 13.00 4.03
C ASN A 31 3.11 11.51 4.33
N PHE A 32 4.07 10.81 4.90
CA PHE A 32 3.92 9.39 5.23
C PHE A 32 3.00 9.16 6.43
N ILE A 33 2.12 8.18 6.30
CA ILE A 33 1.25 7.69 7.36
C ILE A 33 1.51 6.19 7.52
N PHE A 34 2.09 5.79 8.64
CA PHE A 34 2.37 4.38 8.93
C PHE A 34 1.32 3.80 9.86
N LEU A 35 0.79 2.65 9.47
CA LEU A 35 -0.11 1.86 10.32
C LEU A 35 0.68 0.68 10.88
N ILE A 36 0.84 0.63 12.19
CA ILE A 36 1.66 -0.36 12.88
C ILE A 36 0.86 -1.09 13.94
N ARG A 37 1.14 -2.37 14.12
CA ARG A 37 0.51 -3.16 15.18
C ARG A 37 1.06 -2.74 16.54
N LYS A 38 0.17 -2.55 17.52
CA LYS A 38 0.53 -2.19 18.89
C LYS A 38 1.61 -3.11 19.47
N GLU A 39 1.41 -4.43 19.38
CA GLU A 39 2.35 -5.41 19.88
C GLU A 39 3.76 -5.33 19.25
N HIS A 40 3.82 -4.93 17.97
CA HIS A 40 5.11 -4.75 17.29
C HIS A 40 5.79 -3.45 17.75
N ASP A 41 5.04 -2.39 17.99
CA ASP A 41 5.58 -1.13 18.50
C ASP A 41 6.10 -1.28 19.93
N GLU A 42 5.32 -1.89 20.81
CA GLU A 42 5.70 -2.15 22.19
C GLU A 42 6.95 -3.04 22.30
N LYS A 43 7.09 -4.04 21.43
CA LYS A 43 8.21 -4.99 21.50
C LYS A 43 9.47 -4.49 20.80
N TYR A 44 9.33 -3.74 19.70
CA TYR A 44 10.46 -3.43 18.82
C TYR A 44 10.67 -1.92 18.61
N ASN A 45 9.87 -1.07 19.26
CA ASN A 45 9.94 0.40 19.15
C ASN A 45 9.93 0.91 17.69
N ILE A 46 9.04 0.33 16.86
CA ILE A 46 8.95 0.64 15.42
C ILE A 46 8.66 2.12 15.19
N SER A 47 7.86 2.74 16.04
CA SER A 47 7.55 4.18 15.96
C SER A 47 8.81 5.05 15.94
N SER A 48 9.79 4.74 16.77
CA SER A 48 11.05 5.51 16.80
C SER A 48 11.86 5.32 15.51
N LEU A 49 11.95 4.10 15.00
CA LEU A 49 12.59 3.82 13.71
C LEU A 49 11.92 4.58 12.56
N LEU A 50 10.59 4.56 12.49
CA LEU A 50 9.84 5.25 11.44
C LEU A 50 10.04 6.77 11.48
N LYS A 51 10.17 7.36 12.66
CA LYS A 51 10.51 8.79 12.81
C LYS A 51 11.93 9.12 12.37
N VAL A 52 12.87 8.18 12.44
CA VAL A 52 14.21 8.36 11.86
C VAL A 52 14.14 8.30 10.33
N ILE A 53 13.38 7.36 9.77
CA ILE A 53 13.22 7.20 8.31
C ILE A 53 12.46 8.38 7.71
N SER A 54 11.38 8.84 8.37
CA SER A 54 10.53 9.95 7.93
C SER A 54 10.12 10.80 9.13
N PRO A 55 10.86 11.87 9.46
CA PRO A 55 10.67 12.65 10.70
C PRO A 55 9.26 13.23 10.86
N ASN A 56 8.63 13.64 9.77
CA ASN A 56 7.30 14.26 9.76
C ASN A 56 6.13 13.25 9.66
N CYS A 57 6.43 11.95 9.65
CA CYS A 57 5.40 10.91 9.47
C CYS A 57 4.32 10.95 10.56
N LYS A 58 3.14 10.49 10.20
CA LYS A 58 2.06 10.16 11.15
C LYS A 58 2.08 8.67 11.43
N ILE A 59 1.86 8.30 12.68
CA ILE A 59 1.82 6.91 13.12
C ILE A 59 0.44 6.61 13.67
N VAL A 60 -0.17 5.55 13.14
CA VAL A 60 -1.46 5.03 13.58
C VAL A 60 -1.24 3.65 14.18
N VAL A 61 -1.44 3.55 15.49
CA VAL A 61 -1.30 2.28 16.20
C VAL A 61 -2.59 1.46 16.08
N VAL A 62 -2.45 0.26 15.53
CA VAL A 62 -3.55 -0.68 15.31
C VAL A 62 -3.61 -1.66 16.48
N ASN A 63 -4.65 -1.54 17.31
CA ASN A 63 -4.79 -2.31 18.54
C ASN A 63 -5.30 -3.74 18.32
N LYS A 64 -6.04 -3.99 17.24
CA LYS A 64 -6.67 -5.28 16.93
C LYS A 64 -6.53 -5.59 15.45
N LEU A 65 -6.50 -6.89 15.11
CA LEU A 65 -6.61 -7.32 13.72
C LEU A 65 -7.90 -6.78 13.11
N THR A 66 -7.78 -6.25 11.91
CA THR A 66 -8.91 -5.78 11.11
C THR A 66 -9.33 -6.87 10.11
N GLU A 67 -10.49 -6.70 9.50
CA GLU A 67 -11.03 -7.67 8.53
C GLU A 67 -10.32 -7.66 7.16
N GLY A 68 -9.37 -6.73 6.96
CA GLY A 68 -8.61 -6.63 5.72
C GLY A 68 -7.87 -5.30 5.58
N ALA A 69 -7.11 -5.17 4.49
CA ALA A 69 -6.25 -4.01 4.24
C ALA A 69 -7.04 -2.69 4.19
N ALA A 70 -8.22 -2.68 3.54
CA ALA A 70 -9.06 -1.49 3.47
C ALA A 70 -9.57 -1.05 4.85
N CYS A 71 -9.95 -1.99 5.71
CA CYS A 71 -10.33 -1.68 7.08
C CYS A 71 -9.15 -1.13 7.89
N THR A 72 -7.95 -1.65 7.67
CA THR A 72 -6.75 -1.15 8.33
C THR A 72 -6.44 0.28 7.89
N THR A 73 -6.39 0.54 6.59
CA THR A 73 -6.02 1.85 6.05
C THR A 73 -7.03 2.94 6.39
N LEU A 74 -8.32 2.61 6.55
CA LEU A 74 -9.33 3.56 7.03
C LEU A 74 -9.10 4.06 8.47
N LEU A 75 -8.32 3.36 9.29
CA LEU A 75 -7.94 3.87 10.62
C LEU A 75 -7.08 5.15 10.51
N ALA A 76 -6.48 5.39 9.36
CA ALA A 76 -5.71 6.60 9.06
C ALA A 76 -6.56 7.75 8.47
N GLU A 77 -7.88 7.59 8.32
CA GLU A 77 -8.78 8.54 7.62
C GLU A 77 -8.56 9.99 8.04
N LYS A 78 -8.38 10.26 9.33
CA LYS A 78 -8.18 11.62 9.85
C LYS A 78 -6.91 12.32 9.35
N TYR A 79 -5.96 11.56 8.82
CA TYR A 79 -4.69 12.08 8.29
C TYR A 79 -4.67 12.09 6.76
N ILE A 80 -5.66 11.49 6.11
CA ILE A 80 -5.77 11.48 4.66
C ILE A 80 -6.35 12.81 4.21
N ASP A 81 -5.56 13.59 3.45
CA ASP A 81 -6.07 14.81 2.86
C ASP A 81 -7.16 14.49 1.83
N LYS A 82 -8.21 15.30 1.84
CA LYS A 82 -9.38 15.04 0.99
C LYS A 82 -9.11 15.32 -0.48
N ASN A 83 -8.25 16.25 -0.78
CA ASN A 83 -8.03 16.77 -2.13
C ASN A 83 -6.70 16.29 -2.72
N ASP A 84 -5.75 15.91 -1.88
CA ASP A 84 -4.44 15.46 -2.33
C ASP A 84 -4.46 14.02 -2.87
N PRO A 85 -3.56 13.71 -3.80
CA PRO A 85 -3.34 12.32 -4.21
C PRO A 85 -2.93 11.44 -3.03
N LEU A 86 -3.41 10.21 -3.04
CA LEU A 86 -3.09 9.20 -2.03
C LEU A 86 -2.42 8.00 -2.69
N ILE A 87 -1.30 7.55 -2.11
CA ILE A 87 -0.68 6.28 -2.44
C ILE A 87 -0.82 5.35 -1.24
N ILE A 88 -1.34 4.15 -1.48
CA ILE A 88 -1.35 3.08 -0.49
C ILE A 88 -0.35 2.04 -0.94
N ALA A 89 0.60 1.69 -0.08
CA ALA A 89 1.66 0.74 -0.40
C ALA A 89 1.80 -0.33 0.69
N ASN A 90 2.10 -1.55 0.28
CA ASN A 90 2.53 -2.60 1.20
C ASN A 90 3.89 -2.25 1.81
N SER A 91 4.17 -2.78 3.00
CA SER A 91 5.40 -2.50 3.76
C SER A 91 6.51 -3.55 3.55
N ASP A 92 6.35 -4.46 2.59
CA ASP A 92 7.22 -5.61 2.38
C ASP A 92 7.46 -5.92 0.90
N GLN A 93 7.65 -4.88 0.08
CA GLN A 93 7.84 -4.99 -1.36
C GLN A 93 9.00 -4.11 -1.84
N PHE A 94 9.62 -4.54 -2.92
CA PHE A 94 10.61 -3.78 -3.68
C PHE A 94 10.32 -3.96 -5.18
N ILE A 95 10.41 -2.90 -5.95
CA ILE A 95 10.19 -2.89 -7.40
C ILE A 95 11.29 -2.11 -8.11
N GLU A 96 11.73 -2.63 -9.24
CA GLU A 96 12.57 -1.86 -10.17
C GLU A 96 11.67 -1.01 -11.05
N TRP A 97 11.57 0.27 -10.75
CA TRP A 97 10.72 1.21 -11.45
C TRP A 97 11.27 2.63 -11.44
N ASN A 98 10.79 3.46 -12.33
CA ASN A 98 10.98 4.90 -12.26
C ASN A 98 9.73 5.52 -11.61
N SER A 99 9.73 5.61 -10.28
CA SER A 99 8.59 6.10 -9.50
C SER A 99 8.15 7.50 -9.94
N SER A 100 9.09 8.42 -10.15
CA SER A 100 8.79 9.80 -10.54
C SER A 100 8.06 9.85 -11.88
N LYS A 101 8.49 9.06 -12.87
CA LYS A 101 7.82 8.97 -14.18
C LYS A 101 6.42 8.40 -14.05
N VAL A 102 6.28 7.26 -13.36
CA VAL A 102 4.98 6.57 -13.20
C VAL A 102 3.99 7.46 -12.45
N LEU A 103 4.41 8.10 -11.36
CA LEU A 103 3.53 8.96 -10.57
C LEU A 103 3.17 10.25 -11.31
N TYR A 104 4.11 10.82 -12.09
CA TYR A 104 3.81 11.93 -12.98
C TYR A 104 2.73 11.55 -14.00
N GLU A 105 2.86 10.40 -14.64
CA GLU A 105 1.85 9.91 -15.60
C GLU A 105 0.48 9.71 -14.93
N LEU A 106 0.43 9.06 -13.76
CA LEU A 106 -0.81 8.83 -13.02
C LEU A 106 -1.48 10.14 -12.58
N THR A 107 -0.70 11.12 -12.17
CA THR A 107 -1.22 12.43 -11.72
C THR A 107 -1.77 13.25 -12.88
N ASN A 108 -1.13 13.18 -14.06
CA ASN A 108 -1.53 13.97 -15.23
C ASN A 108 -2.61 13.29 -16.09
N LYS A 109 -2.79 11.99 -16.01
CA LYS A 109 -3.91 11.29 -16.66
C LYS A 109 -5.24 11.68 -16.00
N GLN A 110 -6.30 11.72 -16.81
CA GLN A 110 -7.67 11.91 -16.30
C GLN A 110 -8.22 10.58 -15.76
N ILE A 111 -7.60 10.07 -14.68
CA ILE A 111 -8.01 8.85 -14.01
C ILE A 111 -8.30 9.13 -12.54
N ASP A 112 -9.22 8.42 -11.93
CA ASP A 112 -9.58 8.56 -10.52
C ASP A 112 -8.68 7.72 -9.62
N GLY A 113 -8.08 6.65 -10.16
CA GLY A 113 -7.16 5.79 -9.44
C GLY A 113 -6.39 4.84 -10.36
N GLY A 114 -5.37 4.18 -9.83
CA GLY A 114 -4.52 3.25 -10.56
C GLY A 114 -3.95 2.14 -9.68
N ILE A 115 -3.68 1.01 -10.30
CA ILE A 115 -3.04 -0.15 -9.66
C ILE A 115 -1.73 -0.38 -10.37
N ILE A 116 -0.62 -0.43 -9.63
CA ILE A 116 0.68 -0.78 -10.20
C ILE A 116 0.73 -2.31 -10.37
N VAL A 117 1.05 -2.74 -11.58
CA VAL A 117 1.06 -4.17 -11.95
C VAL A 117 2.36 -4.56 -12.63
N PHE A 118 2.65 -5.85 -12.64
CA PHE A 118 3.73 -6.47 -13.40
C PHE A 118 3.23 -7.77 -14.05
N LYS A 119 3.95 -8.27 -15.04
CA LYS A 119 3.55 -9.49 -15.74
C LYS A 119 3.91 -10.74 -14.92
N SER A 120 2.90 -11.51 -14.56
CA SER A 120 3.04 -12.81 -13.88
C SER A 120 1.76 -13.62 -14.02
N VAL A 121 1.90 -14.94 -13.86
CA VAL A 121 0.78 -15.91 -13.77
C VAL A 121 0.90 -16.80 -12.53
N HIS A 122 1.76 -16.43 -11.57
CA HIS A 122 1.98 -17.25 -10.39
C HIS A 122 0.87 -17.02 -9.34
N PRO A 123 0.18 -18.07 -8.85
CA PRO A 123 -1.05 -17.96 -8.02
C PRO A 123 -0.83 -17.33 -6.63
N LYS A 124 0.40 -16.99 -6.25
CA LYS A 124 0.67 -16.28 -5.00
C LYS A 124 0.28 -14.81 -5.02
N TRP A 125 0.08 -14.23 -6.22
CA TRP A 125 -0.21 -12.82 -6.40
C TRP A 125 -1.72 -12.54 -6.50
N SER A 126 -2.09 -11.30 -6.26
CA SER A 126 -3.39 -10.76 -6.63
C SER A 126 -3.33 -10.21 -8.05
N TYR A 127 -4.46 -10.13 -8.73
CA TYR A 127 -4.54 -9.81 -10.15
C TYR A 127 -5.57 -8.74 -10.45
N ALA A 128 -5.28 -7.92 -11.46
CA ALA A 128 -6.22 -6.98 -12.04
C ALA A 128 -6.43 -7.31 -13.52
N LYS A 129 -7.68 -7.53 -13.94
CA LYS A 129 -8.07 -7.68 -15.35
C LYS A 129 -8.55 -6.33 -15.87
N THR A 130 -8.07 -5.94 -17.05
CA THR A 130 -8.43 -4.70 -17.73
C THR A 130 -9.17 -4.99 -19.04
N ASP A 131 -9.87 -4.00 -19.53
CA ASP A 131 -10.35 -3.95 -20.91
C ASP A 131 -9.26 -3.41 -21.86
N GLU A 132 -9.63 -3.14 -23.12
CA GLU A 132 -8.76 -2.63 -24.17
C GLU A 132 -8.27 -1.18 -23.92
N ASN A 133 -8.96 -0.44 -23.05
CA ASN A 133 -8.61 0.92 -22.65
C ASN A 133 -7.80 0.96 -21.33
N GLU A 134 -7.29 -0.18 -20.87
CA GLU A 134 -6.58 -0.36 -19.59
C GLU A 134 -7.45 -0.07 -18.35
N ILE A 135 -8.79 0.00 -18.49
CA ILE A 135 -9.71 0.18 -17.36
C ILE A 135 -9.88 -1.14 -16.63
N VAL A 136 -9.69 -1.12 -15.31
CA VAL A 136 -9.84 -2.31 -14.46
C VAL A 136 -11.31 -2.75 -14.44
N THR A 137 -11.57 -3.98 -14.89
CA THR A 137 -12.91 -4.57 -14.93
C THR A 137 -13.13 -5.60 -13.82
N LYS A 138 -12.04 -6.21 -13.31
CA LYS A 138 -12.09 -7.21 -12.25
C LYS A 138 -10.78 -7.26 -11.48
N VAL A 139 -10.87 -7.54 -10.18
CA VAL A 139 -9.73 -7.87 -9.32
C VAL A 139 -9.97 -9.20 -8.62
N ALA A 140 -8.90 -9.93 -8.31
CA ALA A 140 -8.98 -11.18 -7.57
C ALA A 140 -7.73 -11.41 -6.71
N GLU A 141 -7.92 -11.86 -5.48
CA GLU A 141 -6.83 -12.25 -4.61
C GLU A 141 -6.44 -13.72 -4.86
N LYS A 142 -5.15 -13.95 -5.17
CA LYS A 142 -4.55 -15.29 -5.37
C LYS A 142 -5.27 -16.18 -6.41
N ILE A 143 -6.00 -15.57 -7.31
CA ILE A 143 -6.65 -16.25 -8.44
C ILE A 143 -6.18 -15.59 -9.72
N VAL A 144 -5.56 -16.36 -10.60
CA VAL A 144 -5.04 -15.88 -11.89
C VAL A 144 -6.20 -15.59 -12.84
N ILE A 145 -6.53 -14.32 -13.04
CA ILE A 145 -7.60 -13.86 -13.95
C ILE A 145 -7.08 -13.07 -15.14
N SER A 146 -5.77 -12.79 -15.14
CA SER A 146 -5.05 -12.04 -16.18
C SER A 146 -3.55 -12.25 -16.00
N GLU A 147 -2.72 -11.60 -16.81
CA GLU A 147 -1.27 -11.54 -16.60
C GLU A 147 -0.82 -10.34 -15.75
N ASN A 148 -1.74 -9.46 -15.34
CA ASN A 148 -1.43 -8.25 -14.59
C ASN A 148 -1.50 -8.54 -13.09
N ALA A 149 -0.38 -9.01 -12.53
CA ALA A 149 -0.22 -9.22 -11.10
C ALA A 149 -0.01 -7.88 -10.38
N THR A 150 -0.66 -7.68 -9.23
CA THR A 150 -0.54 -6.42 -8.48
C THR A 150 0.70 -6.42 -7.62
N VAL A 151 1.40 -5.28 -7.58
CA VAL A 151 2.59 -5.08 -6.72
C VAL A 151 2.22 -4.71 -5.29
N GLY A 152 0.96 -4.32 -5.05
CA GLY A 152 0.54 -3.80 -3.75
C GLY A 152 0.80 -2.30 -3.59
N ILE A 153 0.84 -1.55 -4.69
CA ILE A 153 0.83 -0.09 -4.72
C ILE A 153 -0.43 0.36 -5.48
N TYR A 154 -1.19 1.22 -4.82
CA TYR A 154 -2.47 1.74 -5.30
C TYR A 154 -2.45 3.25 -5.24
N PHE A 155 -2.79 3.89 -6.36
CA PHE A 155 -2.89 5.33 -6.50
C PHE A 155 -4.34 5.77 -6.50
N TRP A 156 -4.63 6.88 -5.84
CA TRP A 156 -5.92 7.58 -5.86
C TRP A 156 -5.67 9.05 -6.15
N LYS A 157 -6.40 9.61 -7.09
CA LYS A 157 -6.27 11.03 -7.43
C LYS A 157 -6.69 11.94 -6.28
N LYS A 158 -7.63 11.49 -5.45
CA LYS A 158 -8.06 12.19 -4.24
C LYS A 158 -8.19 11.20 -3.08
N GLY A 159 -7.63 11.53 -1.94
CA GLY A 159 -7.77 10.72 -0.72
C GLY A 159 -9.22 10.54 -0.29
N SER A 160 -10.09 11.55 -0.51
CA SER A 160 -11.53 11.45 -0.24
C SER A 160 -12.24 10.35 -1.02
N ASP A 161 -11.82 10.09 -2.26
CA ASP A 161 -12.43 9.05 -3.08
C ASP A 161 -12.08 7.67 -2.55
N TYR A 162 -10.83 7.45 -2.16
CA TYR A 162 -10.44 6.23 -1.46
C TYR A 162 -11.32 5.99 -0.22
N VAL A 163 -11.42 6.98 0.67
CA VAL A 163 -12.21 6.86 1.91
C VAL A 163 -13.66 6.54 1.60
N ARG A 164 -14.26 7.23 0.65
CA ARG A 164 -15.64 7.02 0.22
C ARG A 164 -15.87 5.61 -0.31
N TYR A 165 -15.04 5.14 -1.24
CA TYR A 165 -15.22 3.83 -1.86
C TYR A 165 -14.86 2.67 -0.91
N ALA A 166 -13.84 2.83 -0.07
CA ALA A 166 -13.53 1.84 0.95
C ALA A 166 -14.69 1.64 1.95
N LYS A 167 -15.31 2.73 2.42
CA LYS A 167 -16.51 2.67 3.26
C LYS A 167 -17.70 2.02 2.55
N GLN A 168 -17.90 2.32 1.27
CA GLN A 168 -18.97 1.69 0.48
C GLN A 168 -18.74 0.18 0.30
N MET A 169 -17.50 -0.22 0.01
CA MET A 169 -17.13 -1.64 -0.13
C MET A 169 -17.40 -2.41 1.16
N ILE A 170 -17.01 -1.87 2.31
CA ILE A 170 -17.25 -2.47 3.62
C ILE A 170 -18.75 -2.57 3.89
N LYS A 171 -19.51 -1.49 3.66
CA LYS A 171 -20.98 -1.48 3.84
C LYS A 171 -21.69 -2.52 2.97
N LYS A 172 -21.21 -2.73 1.74
CA LYS A 172 -21.74 -3.75 0.81
C LYS A 172 -21.26 -5.16 1.13
N ASN A 173 -20.38 -5.34 2.11
CA ASN A 173 -19.72 -6.60 2.44
C ASN A 173 -19.04 -7.27 1.22
N ILE A 174 -18.47 -6.45 0.31
CA ILE A 174 -17.74 -6.95 -0.85
C ILE A 174 -16.36 -7.39 -0.37
N ARG A 175 -16.07 -8.68 -0.55
CA ARG A 175 -14.77 -9.29 -0.22
C ARG A 175 -14.16 -9.88 -1.48
N VAL A 176 -12.84 -9.88 -1.57
CA VAL A 176 -12.06 -10.42 -2.70
C VAL A 176 -11.25 -11.61 -2.19
#